data_54310b013588f10c8523aef69ad5782e
#
_entry.id   54310b013588f10c8523aef69ad5782e
#
_cell.length_a   1.000
_cell.length_b   1.000
_cell.length_c   1.000
_cell.angle_alpha   90.00
_cell.angle_beta   90.00
_cell.angle_gamma   90.00
#
_symmetry.space_group_name_H-M   'P 1'
#
loop_
_entity.id
_entity.type
_entity.pdbx_description
1 polymer ?
#
loop_
_entity_poly.entity_id
_entity_poly.type
_entity_poly.pdbx_seq_one_letter_code
_entity_poly.pdbx_strand_id
1 'polypeptide(L)'
;MNTSLKQRLLALALATVVMVWGTAVTVTYFDARREFNEVLDAHLAQAAVLLFAQASHELGEIETEHAMLPHKYSPRIAFQVWEGGMTLRIHSANAPSQPLAVRDEGFSDSVIDGKGWRVYSSWDSTGEYLIHVAERADVREQLARTIARNLLQPVLISLPLLAILLWVAVARGLRPLVKLTREVEQREPDNLAPLDAGAAPREVVPLI
;
A
#
# COMPACT_ATOMS: atom_id res chain seq x y z
N MET A 1 9.83 38.24 12.42
CA MET A 1 9.69 37.16 13.44
C MET A 1 11.02 36.45 13.56
N ASN A 2 11.79 36.76 14.63
CA ASN A 2 13.10 36.12 14.84
C ASN A 2 12.88 34.73 15.42
N THR A 3 12.85 33.73 14.55
CA THR A 3 12.82 32.33 14.98
C THR A 3 14.16 31.98 15.61
N SER A 4 14.14 31.44 16.83
CA SER A 4 15.37 31.03 17.52
C SER A 4 16.11 29.95 16.72
N LEU A 5 17.44 29.93 16.78
CA LEU A 5 18.29 28.91 16.12
C LEU A 5 17.80 27.47 16.42
N LYS A 6 17.34 27.23 17.65
CA LYS A 6 16.73 25.99 18.11
C LYS A 6 15.50 25.60 17.29
N GLN A 7 14.59 26.57 17.04
CA GLN A 7 13.36 26.31 16.26
C GLN A 7 13.69 26.01 14.78
N ARG A 8 14.67 26.68 14.21
CA ARG A 8 15.13 26.47 12.84
C ARG A 8 15.75 25.08 12.65
N LEU A 9 16.65 24.69 13.56
CA LEU A 9 17.26 23.36 13.53
C LEU A 9 16.21 22.26 13.71
N LEU A 10 15.29 22.43 14.65
CA LEU A 10 14.20 21.48 14.86
C LEU A 10 13.30 21.35 13.63
N ALA A 11 12.92 22.48 13.03
CA ALA A 11 12.06 22.49 11.84
C ALA A 11 12.75 21.82 10.64
N LEU A 12 14.04 22.07 10.42
CA LEU A 12 14.81 21.43 9.36
C LEU A 12 14.93 19.92 9.59
N ALA A 13 15.29 19.51 10.80
CA ALA A 13 15.40 18.08 11.13
C ALA A 13 14.06 17.36 10.97
N LEU A 14 12.96 17.98 11.44
CA LEU A 14 11.62 17.42 11.31
C LEU A 14 11.18 17.34 9.84
N ALA A 15 11.43 18.40 9.07
CA ALA A 15 11.12 18.44 7.63
C ALA A 15 11.88 17.35 6.86
N THR A 16 13.16 17.14 7.16
CA THR A 16 13.97 16.08 6.56
C THR A 16 13.40 14.71 6.89
N VAL A 17 13.04 14.45 8.13
CA VAL A 17 12.44 13.18 8.57
C VAL A 17 11.12 12.94 7.87
N VAL A 18 10.22 13.93 7.85
CA VAL A 18 8.92 13.82 7.18
C VAL A 18 9.09 13.58 5.69
N MET A 19 10.05 14.24 5.04
CA MET A 19 10.34 14.06 3.62
C MET A 19 10.84 12.63 3.32
N VAL A 20 11.80 12.14 4.09
CA VAL A 20 12.36 10.78 3.90
C VAL A 20 11.29 9.72 4.14
N TRP A 21 10.56 9.82 5.24
CA TRP A 21 9.50 8.87 5.55
C TRP A 21 8.32 8.96 4.58
N GLY A 22 7.92 10.17 4.19
CA GLY A 22 6.87 10.37 3.19
C GLY A 22 7.22 9.74 1.85
N THR A 23 8.47 9.90 1.41
CA THR A 23 8.97 9.25 0.17
C THR A 23 8.98 7.73 0.32
N ALA A 24 9.53 7.21 1.42
CA ALA A 24 9.60 5.77 1.66
C ALA A 24 8.21 5.13 1.68
N VAL A 25 7.26 5.73 2.40
CA VAL A 25 5.87 5.24 2.47
C VAL A 25 5.20 5.26 1.09
N THR A 26 5.40 6.34 0.34
CA THR A 26 4.82 6.48 -1.00
C THR A 26 5.33 5.40 -1.95
N VAL A 27 6.65 5.21 -2.01
CA VAL A 27 7.27 4.17 -2.84
C VAL A 27 6.76 2.79 -2.42
N THR A 28 6.84 2.45 -1.13
CA THR A 28 6.39 1.15 -0.61
C THR A 28 4.91 0.89 -0.90
N TYR A 29 4.05 1.92 -0.81
CA TYR A 29 2.63 1.78 -1.13
C TYR A 29 2.39 1.43 -2.61
N PHE A 30 3.07 2.12 -3.53
CA PHE A 30 2.92 1.85 -4.96
C PHE A 30 3.49 0.49 -5.35
N ASP A 31 4.63 0.11 -4.79
CA ASP A 31 5.26 -1.20 -5.03
C ASP A 31 4.37 -2.33 -4.49
N ALA A 32 3.91 -2.22 -3.25
CA ALA A 32 3.01 -3.21 -2.66
C ALA A 32 1.69 -3.37 -3.45
N ARG A 33 1.13 -2.25 -3.95
CA ARG A 33 -0.09 -2.29 -4.76
C ARG A 33 0.14 -2.97 -6.11
N ARG A 34 1.28 -2.73 -6.74
CA ARG A 34 1.65 -3.36 -8.01
C ARG A 34 1.83 -4.87 -7.85
N GLU A 35 2.64 -5.28 -6.89
CA GLU A 35 2.89 -6.68 -6.56
C GLU A 35 1.59 -7.43 -6.23
N PHE A 36 0.73 -6.80 -5.44
CA PHE A 36 -0.56 -7.37 -5.05
C PHE A 36 -1.47 -7.60 -6.27
N ASN A 37 -1.55 -6.65 -7.20
CA ASN A 37 -2.33 -6.82 -8.42
C ASN A 37 -1.78 -7.94 -9.29
N GLU A 38 -0.46 -8.07 -9.41
CA GLU A 38 0.21 -9.13 -10.17
C GLU A 38 -0.08 -10.52 -9.59
N VAL A 39 -0.02 -10.67 -8.26
CA VAL A 39 -0.38 -11.91 -7.57
C VAL A 39 -1.85 -12.27 -7.77
N LEU A 40 -2.77 -11.30 -7.67
CA LEU A 40 -4.20 -11.56 -7.89
C LEU A 40 -4.50 -11.90 -9.36
N ASP A 41 -3.82 -11.27 -10.31
CA ASP A 41 -3.97 -11.59 -11.73
C ASP A 41 -3.44 -13.03 -12.01
N ALA A 42 -2.32 -13.43 -11.42
CA ALA A 42 -1.82 -14.80 -11.51
C ALA A 42 -2.81 -15.81 -10.90
N HIS A 43 -3.47 -15.49 -9.80
CA HIS A 43 -4.52 -16.33 -9.21
C HIS A 43 -5.73 -16.48 -10.12
N LEU A 44 -6.16 -15.42 -10.82
CA LEU A 44 -7.25 -15.52 -11.80
C LEU A 44 -6.88 -16.42 -12.97
N ALA A 45 -5.68 -16.28 -13.51
CA ALA A 45 -5.19 -17.15 -14.58
C ALA A 45 -5.12 -18.62 -14.13
N GLN A 46 -4.62 -18.86 -12.91
CA GLN A 46 -4.56 -20.22 -12.35
C GLN A 46 -5.97 -20.82 -12.14
N ALA A 47 -6.93 -20.02 -11.67
CA ALA A 47 -8.31 -20.45 -11.51
C ALA A 47 -8.94 -20.81 -12.87
N ALA A 48 -8.62 -20.08 -13.94
CA ALA A 48 -9.07 -20.41 -15.29
C ALA A 48 -8.54 -21.78 -15.75
N VAL A 49 -7.24 -22.06 -15.54
CA VAL A 49 -6.65 -23.37 -15.89
C VAL A 49 -7.33 -24.52 -15.16
N LEU A 50 -7.62 -24.35 -13.86
CA LEU A 50 -8.33 -25.37 -13.07
C LEU A 50 -9.76 -25.58 -13.54
N LEU A 51 -10.48 -24.50 -13.90
CA LEU A 51 -11.82 -24.59 -14.46
C LEU A 51 -11.82 -25.28 -15.83
N PHE A 52 -10.82 -25.04 -16.67
CA PHE A 52 -10.65 -25.78 -17.92
C PHE A 52 -10.53 -27.29 -17.69
N ALA A 53 -9.68 -27.69 -16.75
CA ALA A 53 -9.48 -29.10 -16.45
C ALA A 53 -10.76 -29.78 -15.94
N GLN A 54 -11.60 -29.06 -15.22
CA GLN A 54 -12.90 -29.55 -14.75
C GLN A 54 -13.98 -29.54 -15.85
N ALA A 55 -14.09 -28.42 -16.57
CA ALA A 55 -15.08 -28.27 -17.63
C ALA A 55 -14.87 -29.29 -18.76
N SER A 56 -13.64 -29.56 -19.15
CA SER A 56 -13.33 -30.59 -20.18
C SER A 56 -13.75 -32.00 -19.77
N HIS A 57 -13.78 -32.31 -18.48
CA HIS A 57 -14.24 -33.60 -17.95
C HIS A 57 -15.77 -33.66 -17.89
N GLU A 58 -16.45 -32.56 -17.51
CA GLU A 58 -17.92 -32.51 -17.38
C GLU A 58 -18.64 -32.32 -18.72
N LEU A 59 -18.06 -31.58 -19.68
CA LEU A 59 -18.64 -31.40 -21.03
C LEU A 59 -18.66 -32.69 -21.83
N GLY A 60 -17.89 -33.74 -21.45
CA GLY A 60 -17.94 -35.07 -22.02
C GLY A 60 -19.07 -35.96 -21.47
N GLU A 61 -19.74 -35.61 -20.37
CA GLU A 61 -20.70 -36.49 -19.68
C GLU A 61 -22.06 -35.77 -19.34
N ILE A 62 -22.41 -34.64 -19.92
CA ILE A 62 -23.56 -33.89 -19.44
C ILE A 62 -24.89 -34.23 -20.11
N GLU A 63 -25.70 -34.88 -19.35
CA GLU A 63 -27.09 -34.51 -18.97
C GLU A 63 -27.12 -34.43 -17.46
N THR A 64 -26.93 -33.28 -16.84
CA THR A 64 -27.62 -32.92 -15.57
C THR A 64 -27.04 -31.66 -14.89
N GLU A 65 -27.92 -30.73 -14.63
CA GLU A 65 -27.95 -29.60 -13.73
C GLU A 65 -27.30 -29.89 -12.35
N HIS A 66 -25.95 -29.68 -12.24
CA HIS A 66 -25.27 -29.65 -10.95
C HIS A 66 -24.54 -28.33 -10.77
N ALA A 67 -25.27 -27.37 -10.18
CA ALA A 67 -24.67 -26.19 -9.61
C ALA A 67 -23.58 -26.60 -8.60
N MET A 68 -22.32 -26.24 -8.89
CA MET A 68 -21.22 -26.42 -7.94
C MET A 68 -21.60 -25.87 -6.58
N LEU A 69 -21.49 -26.69 -5.54
CA LEU A 69 -21.75 -26.35 -4.14
C LEU A 69 -20.93 -25.09 -3.76
N PRO A 70 -21.56 -24.11 -3.09
CA PRO A 70 -20.88 -22.88 -2.73
C PRO A 70 -19.81 -23.17 -1.66
N HIS A 71 -18.56 -23.20 -2.07
CA HIS A 71 -17.45 -23.22 -1.14
C HIS A 71 -17.35 -21.85 -0.44
N LYS A 72 -16.97 -21.81 0.82
CA LYS A 72 -16.90 -20.60 1.67
C LYS A 72 -16.15 -19.41 1.03
N TYR A 73 -15.34 -19.64 0.01
CA TYR A 73 -14.58 -18.64 -0.77
C TYR A 73 -15.16 -18.38 -2.16
N SER A 74 -16.23 -19.04 -2.55
CA SER A 74 -16.92 -18.95 -3.84
C SER A 74 -17.54 -17.58 -4.17
N PRO A 75 -17.90 -16.70 -3.23
CA PRO A 75 -18.52 -15.43 -3.61
C PRO A 75 -17.59 -14.39 -4.24
N ARG A 76 -16.28 -14.64 -4.32
CA ARG A 76 -15.30 -13.65 -4.81
C ARG A 76 -14.96 -13.80 -6.28
N ILE A 77 -14.98 -15.02 -6.79
CA ILE A 77 -14.63 -15.34 -8.18
C ILE A 77 -15.91 -15.69 -8.92
N ALA A 78 -16.13 -15.02 -10.04
CA ALA A 78 -17.18 -15.34 -11.00
C ALA A 78 -16.55 -15.97 -12.23
N PHE A 79 -17.24 -16.91 -12.88
CA PHE A 79 -16.79 -17.47 -14.13
C PHE A 79 -17.94 -17.68 -15.11
N GLN A 80 -17.62 -17.69 -16.39
CA GLN A 80 -18.51 -17.99 -17.49
C GLN A 80 -17.75 -18.83 -18.51
N VAL A 81 -18.45 -19.83 -19.09
CA VAL A 81 -17.95 -20.67 -20.18
C VAL A 81 -18.88 -20.44 -21.38
N TRP A 82 -18.31 -19.98 -22.47
CA TRP A 82 -19.01 -19.65 -23.70
C TRP A 82 -18.59 -20.58 -24.82
N GLU A 83 -19.52 -21.24 -25.50
CA GLU A 83 -19.28 -22.03 -26.69
C GLU A 83 -19.23 -21.12 -27.91
N GLY A 84 -18.15 -21.25 -28.70
CA GLY A 84 -17.89 -20.40 -29.84
C GLY A 84 -17.85 -18.90 -29.53
N GLY A 85 -17.68 -18.51 -28.26
CA GLY A 85 -17.74 -17.12 -27.80
C GLY A 85 -19.14 -16.47 -27.85
N MET A 86 -20.18 -17.21 -28.21
CA MET A 86 -21.53 -16.68 -28.42
C MET A 86 -22.60 -17.28 -27.50
N THR A 87 -22.51 -18.54 -27.17
CA THR A 87 -23.51 -19.24 -26.35
C THR A 87 -23.00 -19.51 -24.95
N LEU A 88 -23.65 -18.91 -23.95
CA LEU A 88 -23.30 -19.15 -22.54
C LEU A 88 -23.77 -20.56 -22.14
N ARG A 89 -22.82 -21.42 -21.78
CA ARG A 89 -23.09 -22.82 -21.39
C ARG A 89 -23.13 -22.98 -19.87
N ILE A 90 -22.11 -22.47 -19.19
CA ILE A 90 -21.98 -22.62 -17.74
C ILE A 90 -21.59 -21.27 -17.15
N HIS A 91 -22.14 -20.94 -15.99
CA HIS A 91 -21.71 -19.76 -15.23
C HIS A 91 -21.87 -19.99 -13.73
N SER A 92 -21.07 -19.28 -12.94
CA SER A 92 -21.22 -19.24 -11.49
C SER A 92 -22.46 -18.44 -11.08
N ALA A 93 -23.05 -18.76 -9.94
CA ALA A 93 -24.26 -18.09 -9.42
C ALA A 93 -24.08 -16.57 -9.19
N ASN A 94 -22.85 -16.11 -9.01
CA ASN A 94 -22.48 -14.70 -8.81
C ASN A 94 -22.07 -13.99 -10.10
N ALA A 95 -21.99 -14.72 -11.24
CA ALA A 95 -21.70 -14.13 -12.52
C ALA A 95 -22.95 -13.43 -13.09
N PRO A 96 -22.79 -12.24 -13.73
CA PRO A 96 -23.88 -11.62 -14.48
C PRO A 96 -24.24 -12.47 -15.71
N SER A 97 -25.44 -12.27 -16.24
CA SER A 97 -25.87 -12.95 -17.48
C SER A 97 -25.23 -12.35 -18.74
N GLN A 98 -24.68 -11.15 -18.65
CA GLN A 98 -23.95 -10.49 -19.74
C GLN A 98 -22.50 -11.00 -19.75
N PRO A 99 -21.81 -10.99 -20.92
CA PRO A 99 -20.39 -11.36 -20.97
C PRO A 99 -19.56 -10.53 -19.99
N LEU A 100 -18.70 -11.21 -19.22
CA LEU A 100 -17.82 -10.55 -18.24
C LEU A 100 -16.75 -9.69 -18.91
N ALA A 101 -16.34 -10.02 -20.12
CA ALA A 101 -15.40 -9.22 -20.91
C ALA A 101 -15.80 -9.19 -22.39
N VAL A 102 -15.32 -8.15 -23.07
CA VAL A 102 -15.39 -8.03 -24.54
C VAL A 102 -14.13 -8.63 -25.19
N ARG A 103 -13.04 -8.75 -24.41
CA ARG A 103 -11.80 -9.36 -24.88
C ARG A 103 -11.84 -10.87 -24.72
N ASP A 104 -11.37 -11.56 -25.74
CA ASP A 104 -11.33 -13.01 -25.77
C ASP A 104 -10.05 -13.60 -25.19
N GLU A 105 -9.01 -12.79 -25.01
CA GLU A 105 -7.73 -13.21 -24.43
C GLU A 105 -7.14 -12.19 -23.49
N GLY A 106 -6.47 -12.71 -22.44
CA GLY A 106 -5.71 -11.95 -21.47
C GLY A 106 -6.56 -11.24 -20.43
N PHE A 107 -5.95 -10.27 -19.76
CA PHE A 107 -6.60 -9.50 -18.70
C PHE A 107 -7.31 -8.28 -19.24
N SER A 108 -8.50 -8.02 -18.71
CA SER A 108 -9.29 -6.82 -19.02
C SER A 108 -10.03 -6.33 -17.78
N ASP A 109 -10.39 -5.05 -17.80
CA ASP A 109 -11.27 -4.46 -16.80
C ASP A 109 -12.62 -4.17 -17.46
N SER A 110 -13.71 -4.55 -16.80
CA SER A 110 -15.08 -4.31 -17.29
C SER A 110 -15.96 -3.73 -16.20
N VAL A 111 -17.03 -3.04 -16.59
CA VAL A 111 -18.04 -2.53 -15.66
C VAL A 111 -19.39 -3.08 -16.09
N ILE A 112 -20.00 -3.90 -15.24
CA ILE A 112 -21.30 -4.54 -15.49
C ILE A 112 -22.21 -4.22 -14.30
N ASP A 113 -23.40 -3.70 -14.58
CA ASP A 113 -24.38 -3.27 -13.57
C ASP A 113 -23.80 -2.30 -12.52
N GLY A 114 -22.92 -1.39 -12.96
CA GLY A 114 -22.23 -0.43 -12.08
C GLY A 114 -21.15 -1.03 -11.20
N LYS A 115 -20.81 -2.32 -11.35
CA LYS A 115 -19.75 -3.01 -10.62
C LYS A 115 -18.55 -3.23 -11.52
N GLY A 116 -17.37 -2.87 -11.03
CA GLY A 116 -16.10 -3.15 -11.71
C GLY A 116 -15.68 -4.60 -11.53
N TRP A 117 -15.18 -5.19 -12.61
CA TRP A 117 -14.66 -6.54 -12.67
C TRP A 117 -13.28 -6.55 -13.31
N ARG A 118 -12.35 -7.29 -12.71
CA ARG A 118 -11.09 -7.69 -13.33
C ARG A 118 -11.27 -9.08 -13.89
N VAL A 119 -11.12 -9.24 -15.20
CA VAL A 119 -11.43 -10.45 -15.93
C VAL A 119 -10.17 -10.99 -16.59
N TYR A 120 -9.98 -12.29 -16.48
CA TYR A 120 -9.04 -13.05 -17.29
C TYR A 120 -9.86 -13.89 -18.29
N SER A 121 -9.54 -13.79 -19.57
CA SER A 121 -10.20 -14.48 -20.66
C SER A 121 -9.18 -15.38 -21.36
N SER A 122 -9.60 -16.59 -21.71
CA SER A 122 -8.76 -17.52 -22.48
C SER A 122 -9.63 -18.53 -23.22
N TRP A 123 -9.20 -18.90 -24.41
CA TRP A 123 -9.76 -20.02 -25.15
C TRP A 123 -9.18 -21.34 -24.65
N ASP A 124 -9.95 -22.41 -24.79
CA ASP A 124 -9.47 -23.76 -24.57
C ASP A 124 -8.48 -24.18 -25.67
N SER A 125 -7.83 -25.33 -25.50
CA SER A 125 -6.85 -25.85 -26.46
C SER A 125 -7.44 -26.21 -27.84
N THR A 126 -8.77 -26.38 -27.92
CA THR A 126 -9.49 -26.69 -29.17
C THR A 126 -10.00 -25.42 -29.87
N GLY A 127 -10.06 -24.28 -29.17
CA GLY A 127 -10.66 -23.04 -29.65
C GLY A 127 -12.19 -23.07 -29.69
N GLU A 128 -12.81 -24.03 -29.02
CA GLU A 128 -14.26 -24.21 -28.98
C GLU A 128 -14.91 -23.47 -27.83
N TYR A 129 -14.23 -23.42 -26.67
CA TYR A 129 -14.75 -22.82 -25.45
C TYR A 129 -13.93 -21.62 -25.02
N LEU A 130 -14.62 -20.48 -24.82
CA LEU A 130 -14.06 -19.29 -24.23
C LEU A 130 -14.44 -19.20 -22.76
N ILE A 131 -13.44 -19.12 -21.89
CA ILE A 131 -13.65 -18.98 -20.44
C ILE A 131 -13.30 -17.57 -20.00
N HIS A 132 -14.23 -16.97 -19.28
CA HIS A 132 -14.00 -15.75 -18.49
C HIS A 132 -13.98 -16.10 -17.02
N VAL A 133 -12.91 -15.72 -16.34
CA VAL A 133 -12.80 -15.77 -14.87
C VAL A 133 -12.60 -14.38 -14.36
N ALA A 134 -13.41 -13.97 -13.42
CA ALA A 134 -13.45 -12.59 -12.96
C ALA A 134 -13.49 -12.48 -11.45
N GLU A 135 -12.89 -11.42 -10.95
CA GLU A 135 -12.99 -10.98 -9.57
C GLU A 135 -13.51 -9.55 -9.50
N ARG A 136 -14.31 -9.25 -8.49
CA ARG A 136 -14.85 -7.90 -8.31
C ARG A 136 -13.76 -6.92 -7.89
N ALA A 137 -13.71 -5.79 -8.57
CA ALA A 137 -12.73 -4.73 -8.31
C ALA A 137 -12.86 -4.12 -6.90
N ASP A 138 -14.06 -4.04 -6.33
CA ASP A 138 -14.28 -3.54 -4.97
C ASP A 138 -13.63 -4.43 -3.89
N VAL A 139 -13.60 -5.75 -4.09
CA VAL A 139 -12.91 -6.70 -3.21
C VAL A 139 -11.40 -6.44 -3.24
N ARG A 140 -10.83 -6.25 -4.43
CA ARG A 140 -9.42 -5.90 -4.61
C ARG A 140 -9.07 -4.58 -3.93
N GLU A 141 -9.92 -3.57 -4.12
CA GLU A 141 -9.71 -2.25 -3.52
C GLU A 141 -9.81 -2.30 -1.98
N GLN A 142 -10.74 -3.07 -1.43
CA GLN A 142 -10.87 -3.25 0.00
C GLN A 142 -9.64 -3.92 0.62
N LEU A 143 -9.09 -4.94 -0.05
CA LEU A 143 -7.84 -5.59 0.37
C LEU A 143 -6.66 -4.62 0.29
N ALA A 144 -6.53 -3.87 -0.81
CA ALA A 144 -5.48 -2.86 -0.97
C ALA A 144 -5.55 -1.77 0.11
N ARG A 145 -6.74 -1.29 0.45
CA ARG A 145 -6.96 -0.32 1.54
C ARG A 145 -6.58 -0.89 2.91
N THR A 146 -6.86 -2.17 3.16
CA THR A 146 -6.50 -2.83 4.41
C THR A 146 -4.98 -2.93 4.55
N ILE A 147 -4.28 -3.32 3.49
CA ILE A 147 -2.82 -3.38 3.45
C ILE A 147 -2.23 -1.99 3.66
N ALA A 148 -2.74 -0.98 2.92
CA ALA A 148 -2.30 0.40 3.08
C ALA A 148 -2.45 0.90 4.52
N ARG A 149 -3.58 0.64 5.16
CA ARG A 149 -3.82 1.01 6.56
C ARG A 149 -2.82 0.34 7.50
N ASN A 150 -2.55 -0.95 7.31
CA ASN A 150 -1.59 -1.70 8.14
C ASN A 150 -0.15 -1.20 7.96
N LEU A 151 0.23 -0.77 6.76
CA LEU A 151 1.53 -0.15 6.48
C LEU A 151 1.64 1.26 7.06
N LEU A 152 0.57 2.04 7.01
CA LEU A 152 0.56 3.43 7.49
C LEU A 152 0.48 3.54 9.02
N GLN A 153 -0.16 2.59 9.70
CA GLN A 153 -0.37 2.62 11.14
C GLN A 153 0.95 2.75 11.94
N PRO A 154 2.01 1.94 11.72
CA PRO A 154 3.27 2.08 12.44
C PRO A 154 3.97 3.42 12.14
N VAL A 155 3.83 3.95 10.93
CA VAL A 155 4.40 5.25 10.55
C VAL A 155 3.71 6.39 11.29
N LEU A 156 2.37 6.37 11.37
CA LEU A 156 1.60 7.37 12.12
C LEU A 156 1.93 7.41 13.61
N ILE A 157 2.35 6.30 14.18
CA ILE A 157 2.78 6.21 15.59
C ILE A 157 4.24 6.64 15.74
N SER A 158 5.11 6.22 14.84
CA SER A 158 6.56 6.48 14.94
C SER A 158 6.94 7.93 14.67
N LEU A 159 6.22 8.64 13.78
CA LEU A 159 6.50 10.05 13.46
C LEU A 159 6.37 10.99 14.67
N PRO A 160 5.26 11.01 15.43
CA PRO A 160 5.16 11.87 16.62
C PRO A 160 6.16 11.47 17.71
N LEU A 161 6.43 10.17 17.87
CA LEU A 161 7.44 9.71 18.82
C LEU A 161 8.83 10.23 18.44
N LEU A 162 9.20 10.14 17.18
CA LEU A 162 10.48 10.66 16.68
C LEU A 162 10.56 12.18 16.80
N ALA A 163 9.47 12.89 16.55
CA ALA A 163 9.39 14.35 16.74
C ALA A 163 9.65 14.74 18.20
N ILE A 164 9.06 14.02 19.15
CA ILE A 164 9.28 14.24 20.59
C ILE A 164 10.75 13.94 20.97
N LEU A 165 11.29 12.84 20.50
CA LEU A 165 12.70 12.47 20.76
C LEU A 165 13.67 13.50 20.21
N LEU A 166 13.45 13.98 18.98
CA LEU A 166 14.23 15.05 18.36
C LEU A 166 14.12 16.36 19.15
N TRP A 167 12.91 16.73 19.56
CA TRP A 167 12.71 17.93 20.38
C TRP A 167 13.46 17.84 21.71
N VAL A 168 13.40 16.70 22.39
CA VAL A 168 14.12 16.46 23.66
C VAL A 168 15.63 16.49 23.44
N ALA A 169 16.13 15.84 22.39
CA ALA A 169 17.55 15.81 22.06
C ALA A 169 18.11 17.21 21.78
N VAL A 170 17.44 17.98 20.92
CA VAL A 170 17.84 19.36 20.60
C VAL A 170 17.70 20.29 21.83
N ALA A 171 16.64 20.12 22.62
CA ALA A 171 16.43 20.92 23.81
C ALA A 171 17.51 20.67 24.87
N ARG A 172 17.93 19.40 25.05
CA ARG A 172 19.01 19.05 25.98
C ARG A 172 20.38 19.43 25.45
N GLY A 173 20.65 19.18 24.17
CA GLY A 173 21.93 19.49 23.53
C GLY A 173 22.27 20.97 23.50
N LEU A 174 21.26 21.84 23.38
CA LEU A 174 21.45 23.31 23.35
C LEU A 174 21.38 23.96 24.74
N ARG A 175 21.05 23.24 25.80
CA ARG A 175 21.02 23.78 27.17
C ARG A 175 22.33 24.42 27.63
N PRO A 176 23.52 23.80 27.42
CA PRO A 176 24.78 24.39 27.82
C PRO A 176 25.05 25.76 27.17
N LEU A 177 24.72 25.89 25.87
CA LEU A 177 24.90 27.13 25.13
C LEU A 177 24.01 28.26 25.68
N VAL A 178 22.77 27.96 26.00
CA VAL A 178 21.84 28.94 26.60
C VAL A 178 22.33 29.37 28.01
N LYS A 179 22.94 28.45 28.77
CA LYS A 179 23.52 28.77 30.05
C LYS A 179 24.70 29.73 29.90
N LEU A 180 25.64 29.45 29.02
CA LEU A 180 26.77 30.31 28.71
C LEU A 180 26.34 31.73 28.24
N THR A 181 25.36 31.79 27.35
CA THR A 181 24.84 33.10 26.89
C THR A 181 24.29 33.94 28.05
N ARG A 182 23.53 33.30 28.96
CA ARG A 182 23.01 34.00 30.14
C ARG A 182 24.10 34.45 31.11
N GLU A 183 25.12 33.64 31.31
CA GLU A 183 26.27 33.97 32.16
C GLU A 183 27.05 35.16 31.58
N VAL A 184 27.20 35.24 30.26
CA VAL A 184 27.83 36.40 29.59
C VAL A 184 26.96 37.64 29.69
N GLU A 185 25.63 37.52 29.46
CA GLU A 185 24.70 38.64 29.55
C GLU A 185 24.57 39.24 30.98
N GLN A 186 24.78 38.44 32.01
CA GLN A 186 24.66 38.85 33.42
C GLN A 186 25.97 39.37 34.02
N ARG A 187 27.09 39.35 33.25
CA ARG A 187 28.37 39.87 33.73
C ARG A 187 28.42 41.40 33.64
N GLU A 188 28.93 41.98 34.69
CA GLU A 188 29.31 43.39 34.69
C GLU A 188 30.54 43.59 33.80
N PRO A 189 30.66 44.77 33.13
CA PRO A 189 31.72 45.05 32.15
C PRO A 189 33.16 44.87 32.71
N ASP A 190 33.36 44.97 34.01
CA ASP A 190 34.66 44.90 34.68
C ASP A 190 35.00 43.51 35.24
N ASN A 191 34.10 42.51 35.05
CA ASN A 191 34.34 41.18 35.59
C ASN A 191 35.00 40.24 34.55
N LEU A 192 36.34 40.20 34.57
CA LEU A 192 37.22 39.38 33.71
C LEU A 192 37.45 37.96 34.22
N ALA A 193 36.68 37.44 35.17
CA ALA A 193 36.85 36.06 35.66
C ALA A 193 36.62 35.04 34.52
N PRO A 194 37.41 33.96 34.43
CA PRO A 194 37.23 32.95 33.37
C PRO A 194 35.85 32.30 33.44
N LEU A 195 35.25 32.01 32.26
CA LEU A 195 34.00 31.29 32.19
C LEU A 195 34.22 29.83 32.61
N ASP A 196 33.26 29.25 33.31
CA ASP A 196 33.33 27.84 33.68
C ASP A 196 33.16 26.95 32.40
N ALA A 197 34.29 26.60 31.82
CA ALA A 197 34.35 25.72 30.62
C ALA A 197 33.98 24.27 30.91
N GLY A 198 33.75 23.90 32.17
CA GLY A 198 33.52 22.49 32.56
C GLY A 198 32.20 21.88 32.01
N ALA A 199 31.26 22.71 31.61
CA ALA A 199 29.99 22.26 31.02
C ALA A 199 29.85 22.61 29.52
N ALA A 200 30.88 23.23 28.88
CA ALA A 200 30.83 23.63 27.50
C ALA A 200 31.11 22.45 26.53
N PRO A 201 30.38 22.31 25.42
CA PRO A 201 30.75 21.38 24.35
C PRO A 201 32.17 21.68 23.83
N ARG A 202 32.91 20.64 23.43
CA ARG A 202 34.29 20.76 22.94
C ARG A 202 34.48 21.76 21.82
N GLU A 203 33.44 21.96 21.00
CA GLU A 203 33.38 22.89 19.87
C GLU A 203 33.34 24.36 20.30
N VAL A 204 32.96 24.64 21.53
CA VAL A 204 32.80 26.01 22.05
C VAL A 204 34.00 26.40 22.96
N VAL A 205 34.74 25.43 23.47
CA VAL A 205 35.90 25.66 24.32
C VAL A 205 36.96 26.60 23.72
N PRO A 206 37.24 26.57 22.37
CA PRO A 206 38.18 27.52 21.76
C PRO A 206 37.69 28.98 21.71
N LEU A 207 36.39 29.23 21.98
CA LEU A 207 35.76 30.54 21.90
C LEU A 207 35.58 31.23 23.29
N ILE A 208 35.90 30.51 24.36
CA ILE A 208 35.83 30.93 25.76
C ILE A 208 37.21 31.32 26.28
#